data_3bbf21c2b9657b9f97cb4a331bc022ef
#
_entry.id   3bbf21c2b9657b9f97cb4a331bc022ef
#
_cell.length_a   1.000
_cell.length_b   1.000
_cell.length_c   1.000
_cell.angle_alpha   90.00
_cell.angle_beta   90.00
_cell.angle_gamma   90.00
#
_symmetry.space_group_name_H-M   'P 1'
#
loop_
_entity.id
_entity.type
_entity.pdbx_description
1 polymer ?
#
loop_
_entity_poly.entity_id
_entity_poly.type
_entity_poly.pdbx_seq_one_letter_code
_entity_poly.pdbx_strand_id
1 'polypeptide(L)'
;MRRVLILLASVSLTIALAAPVAATRPTPTVYIALGDSLAWGDGASVPTHTGYVPRLAGYFQGASHGGADELINLGVGGTTTGQLLSGQVLQALAIIGDPATDTRVVTISVGGNDLLNLINDPTDPCIALGPTSPTCQGLLAAVMTGVAANMPQILGGLQAALAGDPGDEKVFVLVPYNPFSGTGHPLEAIITLVERGADPGAGCGDTGLDDILACTAAYFGAVVVDSYPLFEGRTLQLTHMGEDFNVHPNDAGYEVIAKAHRVADRAN
;
A
#
# COMPACT_ATOMS: atom_id res chain seq x y z
N MET A 1 -21.72 -1.09 -97.30
CA MET A 1 -22.18 -1.74 -96.05
C MET A 1 -21.13 -1.48 -94.97
N ARG A 2 -21.36 -0.51 -94.09
CA ARG A 2 -20.46 -0.19 -93.00
C ARG A 2 -20.91 -0.99 -91.74
N ARG A 3 -20.07 -1.84 -91.19
CA ARG A 3 -20.31 -2.57 -89.95
C ARG A 3 -19.85 -1.68 -88.79
N VAL A 4 -20.77 -1.28 -87.91
CA VAL A 4 -20.49 -0.58 -86.68
C VAL A 4 -20.23 -1.62 -85.56
N LEU A 5 -19.01 -1.67 -85.00
CA LEU A 5 -18.69 -2.44 -83.80
C LEU A 5 -19.04 -1.61 -82.58
N ILE A 6 -19.97 -2.10 -81.76
CA ILE A 6 -20.28 -1.54 -80.47
C ILE A 6 -19.40 -2.27 -79.42
N LEU A 7 -18.44 -1.55 -78.78
CA LEU A 7 -17.67 -2.04 -77.66
C LEU A 7 -18.50 -1.77 -76.36
N LEU A 8 -18.93 -2.87 -75.74
CA LEU A 8 -19.52 -2.80 -74.37
C LEU A 8 -18.38 -2.82 -73.36
N ALA A 9 -18.13 -1.68 -72.69
CA ALA A 9 -17.23 -1.58 -71.56
C ALA A 9 -17.95 -2.01 -70.28
N SER A 10 -17.62 -3.15 -69.74
CA SER A 10 -18.09 -3.64 -68.44
C SER A 10 -17.31 -2.93 -67.31
N VAL A 11 -17.98 -2.06 -66.56
CA VAL A 11 -17.45 -1.44 -65.32
C VAL A 11 -17.67 -2.41 -64.16
N SER A 12 -16.60 -3.05 -63.68
CA SER A 12 -16.66 -3.87 -62.48
C SER A 12 -16.53 -2.99 -61.25
N LEU A 13 -17.63 -2.81 -60.50
CA LEU A 13 -17.67 -2.09 -59.25
C LEU A 13 -17.18 -3.03 -58.11
N THR A 14 -15.93 -2.90 -57.68
CA THR A 14 -15.40 -3.61 -56.52
C THR A 14 -15.85 -2.88 -55.26
N ILE A 15 -16.85 -3.43 -54.57
CA ILE A 15 -17.23 -2.99 -53.22
C ILE A 15 -16.22 -3.55 -52.23
N ALA A 16 -15.28 -2.72 -51.76
CA ALA A 16 -14.42 -3.07 -50.65
C ALA A 16 -15.25 -3.08 -49.36
N LEU A 17 -15.56 -4.27 -48.85
CA LEU A 17 -16.11 -4.43 -47.52
C LEU A 17 -15.01 -4.04 -46.53
N ALA A 18 -15.10 -2.83 -45.95
CA ALA A 18 -14.31 -2.44 -44.80
C ALA A 18 -14.75 -3.32 -43.61
N ALA A 19 -13.89 -4.26 -43.19
CA ALA A 19 -14.10 -4.98 -41.95
C ALA A 19 -14.18 -3.96 -40.82
N PRO A 20 -15.13 -4.08 -39.87
CA PRO A 20 -15.15 -3.21 -38.69
C PRO A 20 -13.82 -3.40 -37.94
N VAL A 21 -13.03 -2.34 -37.82
CA VAL A 21 -11.90 -2.28 -36.91
C VAL A 21 -12.51 -2.42 -35.52
N ALA A 22 -12.32 -3.58 -34.89
CA ALA A 22 -12.68 -3.76 -33.50
C ALA A 22 -11.94 -2.67 -32.71
N ALA A 23 -12.67 -1.75 -32.11
CA ALA A 23 -12.09 -0.77 -31.19
C ALA A 23 -11.45 -1.57 -30.06
N THR A 24 -10.12 -1.59 -30.01
CA THR A 24 -9.39 -2.16 -28.90
C THR A 24 -9.79 -1.35 -27.67
N ARG A 25 -10.38 -2.03 -26.67
CA ARG A 25 -10.65 -1.39 -25.37
C ARG A 25 -9.29 -0.94 -24.82
N PRO A 26 -9.16 0.30 -24.33
CA PRO A 26 -7.92 0.69 -23.66
C PRO A 26 -7.66 -0.25 -22.48
N THR A 27 -6.40 -0.61 -22.27
CA THR A 27 -5.97 -1.40 -21.13
C THR A 27 -6.32 -0.65 -19.86
N PRO A 28 -7.06 -1.25 -18.90
CA PRO A 28 -7.40 -0.57 -17.65
C PRO A 28 -6.14 -0.28 -16.85
N THR A 29 -6.04 0.95 -16.37
CA THR A 29 -4.96 1.38 -15.48
C THR A 29 -5.36 1.12 -14.03
N VAL A 30 -4.45 0.53 -13.23
CA VAL A 30 -4.78 -0.07 -11.94
C VAL A 30 -4.00 0.57 -10.79
N TYR A 31 -4.71 0.84 -9.69
CA TYR A 31 -4.15 1.07 -8.37
C TYR A 31 -4.32 -0.20 -7.51
N ILE A 32 -3.21 -0.78 -7.04
CA ILE A 32 -3.19 -1.95 -6.16
C ILE A 32 -2.88 -1.48 -4.73
N ALA A 33 -3.75 -1.78 -3.78
CA ALA A 33 -3.49 -1.56 -2.37
C ALA A 33 -3.22 -2.89 -1.67
N LEU A 34 -2.08 -2.97 -0.99
CA LEU A 34 -1.62 -4.12 -0.22
C LEU A 34 -1.57 -3.73 1.27
N GLY A 35 -1.75 -4.71 2.13
CA GLY A 35 -1.49 -4.50 3.54
C GLY A 35 -2.49 -5.13 4.49
N ASP A 36 -2.58 -4.50 5.64
CA ASP A 36 -3.32 -4.96 6.81
C ASP A 36 -4.72 -4.32 6.94
N SER A 37 -5.18 -4.20 8.17
CA SER A 37 -6.46 -3.55 8.51
C SER A 37 -6.53 -2.08 8.10
N LEU A 38 -5.41 -1.37 8.04
CA LEU A 38 -5.38 0.01 7.57
C LEU A 38 -5.72 0.07 6.07
N ALA A 39 -5.12 -0.81 5.26
CA ALA A 39 -5.42 -0.91 3.83
C ALA A 39 -6.86 -1.36 3.58
N TRP A 40 -7.37 -2.30 4.41
CA TRP A 40 -8.77 -2.72 4.36
C TRP A 40 -9.74 -1.60 4.74
N GLY A 41 -9.37 -0.75 5.70
CA GLY A 41 -10.18 0.37 6.20
C GLY A 41 -10.93 0.06 7.50
N ASP A 42 -10.40 -0.83 8.36
CA ASP A 42 -10.98 -1.12 9.66
C ASP A 42 -11.07 0.14 10.52
N GLY A 43 -12.21 0.35 11.19
CA GLY A 43 -12.49 1.56 11.97
C GLY A 43 -13.08 2.71 11.14
N ALA A 44 -13.01 2.68 9.81
CA ALA A 44 -13.71 3.65 8.98
C ALA A 44 -15.23 3.43 9.03
N SER A 45 -16.02 4.51 9.05
CA SER A 45 -17.49 4.43 9.07
C SER A 45 -18.05 3.69 7.85
N VAL A 46 -17.40 3.84 6.71
CA VAL A 46 -17.68 3.10 5.46
C VAL A 46 -16.34 2.74 4.83
N PRO A 47 -15.76 1.56 5.13
CA PRO A 47 -14.41 1.15 4.69
C PRO A 47 -14.13 1.39 3.21
N THR A 48 -15.09 1.10 2.34
CA THR A 48 -15.00 1.27 0.88
C THR A 48 -15.10 2.73 0.40
N HIS A 49 -15.30 3.70 1.30
CA HIS A 49 -15.43 5.12 0.95
C HIS A 49 -14.58 6.02 1.84
N THR A 50 -14.53 5.75 3.15
CA THR A 50 -13.88 6.64 4.12
C THR A 50 -12.54 6.11 4.62
N GLY A 51 -12.14 4.88 4.29
CA GLY A 51 -10.77 4.39 4.43
C GLY A 51 -9.78 5.18 3.56
N TYR A 52 -8.48 5.14 3.86
CA TYR A 52 -7.50 5.90 3.07
C TYR A 52 -7.37 5.38 1.63
N VAL A 53 -7.46 4.07 1.41
CA VAL A 53 -7.34 3.46 0.08
C VAL A 53 -8.39 3.97 -0.91
N PRO A 54 -9.70 3.94 -0.63
CA PRO A 54 -10.69 4.50 -1.56
C PRO A 54 -10.58 6.01 -1.74
N ARG A 55 -10.12 6.75 -0.72
CA ARG A 55 -9.84 8.20 -0.86
C ARG A 55 -8.68 8.45 -1.81
N LEU A 56 -7.65 7.58 -1.79
CA LEU A 56 -6.53 7.63 -2.72
C LEU A 56 -6.92 7.17 -4.12
N ALA A 57 -7.82 6.19 -4.27
CA ALA A 57 -8.33 5.78 -5.57
C ALA A 57 -8.94 6.98 -6.32
N GLY A 58 -9.78 7.77 -5.65
CA GLY A 58 -10.31 9.00 -6.24
C GLY A 58 -9.25 10.04 -6.60
N TYR A 59 -8.15 10.10 -5.85
CA TYR A 59 -7.04 11.01 -6.14
C TYR A 59 -6.20 10.51 -7.33
N PHE A 60 -5.87 9.23 -7.37
CA PHE A 60 -5.03 8.63 -8.42
C PHE A 60 -5.73 8.47 -9.77
N GLN A 61 -7.06 8.59 -9.85
CA GLN A 61 -7.78 8.68 -11.13
C GLN A 61 -7.37 9.89 -11.97
N GLY A 62 -6.89 10.96 -11.33
CA GLY A 62 -6.39 12.13 -12.04
C GLY A 62 -5.12 11.81 -12.85
N ALA A 63 -5.11 12.13 -14.15
CA ALA A 63 -3.97 11.87 -15.04
C ALA A 63 -2.63 12.46 -14.53
N SER A 64 -2.67 13.54 -13.75
CA SER A 64 -1.49 14.16 -13.12
C SER A 64 -1.00 13.41 -11.86
N HIS A 65 -1.75 12.41 -11.40
CA HIS A 65 -1.49 11.69 -10.14
C HIS A 65 -1.35 10.18 -10.33
N GLY A 66 -1.20 9.71 -11.56
CA GLY A 66 -1.06 8.29 -11.88
C GLY A 66 -2.01 7.82 -12.97
N GLY A 67 -3.24 8.35 -13.00
CA GLY A 67 -4.25 7.98 -13.99
C GLY A 67 -4.80 6.57 -13.80
N ALA A 68 -4.86 6.06 -12.56
CA ALA A 68 -5.38 4.74 -12.26
C ALA A 68 -6.91 4.74 -12.24
N ASP A 69 -7.53 4.04 -13.19
CA ASP A 69 -8.99 4.00 -13.35
C ASP A 69 -9.67 2.99 -12.41
N GLU A 70 -8.96 1.92 -12.06
CA GLU A 70 -9.49 0.83 -11.24
C GLU A 70 -8.70 0.66 -9.95
N LEU A 71 -9.41 0.39 -8.85
CA LEU A 71 -8.83 0.03 -7.55
C LEU A 71 -8.95 -1.47 -7.32
N ILE A 72 -7.82 -2.12 -7.02
CA ILE A 72 -7.76 -3.48 -6.49
C ILE A 72 -7.21 -3.42 -5.07
N ASN A 73 -8.10 -3.50 -4.07
CA ASN A 73 -7.69 -3.53 -2.67
C ASN A 73 -7.54 -4.98 -2.19
N LEU A 74 -6.31 -5.40 -1.93
CA LEU A 74 -5.93 -6.73 -1.43
C LEU A 74 -5.72 -6.74 0.09
N GLY A 75 -5.92 -5.61 0.79
CA GLY A 75 -5.74 -5.47 2.22
C GLY A 75 -6.56 -6.48 3.02
N VAL A 76 -5.95 -7.08 4.05
CA VAL A 76 -6.58 -8.06 4.96
C VAL A 76 -6.19 -7.73 6.40
N GLY A 77 -7.18 -7.55 7.27
CA GLY A 77 -6.94 -7.26 8.69
C GLY A 77 -6.00 -8.28 9.35
N GLY A 78 -5.09 -7.81 10.20
CA GLY A 78 -4.14 -8.64 10.92
C GLY A 78 -2.91 -9.11 10.12
N THR A 79 -2.79 -8.73 8.84
CA THR A 79 -1.67 -9.16 7.99
C THR A 79 -0.32 -8.69 8.54
N THR A 80 0.60 -9.63 8.72
CA THR A 80 2.03 -9.40 9.03
C THR A 80 2.85 -9.32 7.74
N THR A 81 4.11 -8.86 7.84
CA THR A 81 5.03 -8.81 6.69
C THR A 81 5.25 -10.19 6.04
N GLY A 82 5.33 -11.26 6.85
CA GLY A 82 5.47 -12.64 6.35
C GLY A 82 4.23 -13.12 5.60
N GLN A 83 3.02 -12.79 6.09
CA GLN A 83 1.75 -13.12 5.44
C GLN A 83 1.56 -12.28 4.16
N LEU A 84 1.93 -11.00 4.19
CA LEU A 84 1.92 -10.15 3.00
C LEU A 84 2.78 -10.75 1.89
N LEU A 85 4.03 -11.12 2.21
CA LEU A 85 5.00 -11.70 1.27
C LEU A 85 4.47 -13.01 0.65
N SER A 86 3.93 -13.90 1.48
CA SER A 86 3.46 -15.22 1.03
C SER A 86 2.07 -15.24 0.39
N GLY A 87 1.31 -14.13 0.46
CA GLY A 87 -0.08 -14.04 0.01
C GLY A 87 -0.32 -12.89 -0.96
N GLN A 88 -0.54 -11.68 -0.46
CA GLN A 88 -0.95 -10.53 -1.26
C GLN A 88 0.10 -10.13 -2.31
N VAL A 89 1.40 -10.25 -2.01
CA VAL A 89 2.46 -9.97 -2.98
C VAL A 89 2.34 -10.88 -4.19
N LEU A 90 2.08 -12.17 -4.00
CA LEU A 90 1.90 -13.10 -5.12
C LEU A 90 0.69 -12.73 -5.99
N GLN A 91 -0.39 -12.25 -5.37
CA GLN A 91 -1.57 -11.77 -6.10
C GLN A 91 -1.24 -10.49 -6.88
N ALA A 92 -0.53 -9.53 -6.26
CA ALA A 92 -0.10 -8.31 -6.93
C ALA A 92 0.82 -8.61 -8.11
N LEU A 93 1.78 -9.52 -7.96
CA LEU A 93 2.67 -9.94 -9.05
C LEU A 93 1.89 -10.56 -10.23
N ALA A 94 0.84 -11.30 -9.95
CA ALA A 94 -0.03 -11.86 -11.00
C ALA A 94 -0.82 -10.78 -11.74
N ILE A 95 -1.29 -9.73 -11.04
CA ILE A 95 -1.98 -8.59 -11.63
C ILE A 95 -1.01 -7.75 -12.48
N ILE A 96 0.16 -7.42 -11.95
CA ILE A 96 1.21 -6.65 -12.65
C ILE A 96 1.68 -7.40 -13.91
N GLY A 97 1.80 -8.72 -13.83
CA GLY A 97 2.22 -9.56 -14.97
C GLY A 97 1.11 -9.84 -16.00
N ASP A 98 -0.12 -9.42 -15.78
CA ASP A 98 -1.21 -9.60 -16.73
C ASP A 98 -1.15 -8.52 -17.83
N PRO A 99 -0.90 -8.87 -19.09
CA PRO A 99 -0.85 -7.90 -20.21
C PRO A 99 -2.18 -7.18 -20.48
N ALA A 100 -3.26 -7.59 -19.81
CA ALA A 100 -4.56 -6.92 -19.89
C ALA A 100 -4.73 -5.81 -18.85
N THR A 101 -3.74 -5.57 -17.98
CA THR A 101 -3.72 -4.50 -16.98
C THR A 101 -2.46 -3.63 -17.15
N ASP A 102 -2.52 -2.41 -16.64
CA ASP A 102 -1.43 -1.44 -16.61
C ASP A 102 -1.38 -0.86 -15.18
N THR A 103 -0.44 -1.35 -14.37
CA THR A 103 -0.35 -0.94 -12.96
C THR A 103 0.31 0.42 -12.84
N ARG A 104 -0.34 1.37 -12.21
CA ARG A 104 0.16 2.75 -12.04
C ARG A 104 0.60 3.06 -10.63
N VAL A 105 -0.08 2.50 -9.65
CA VAL A 105 0.17 2.80 -8.24
C VAL A 105 0.07 1.54 -7.41
N VAL A 106 1.02 1.38 -6.48
CA VAL A 106 0.96 0.38 -5.41
C VAL A 106 1.11 1.09 -4.07
N THR A 107 0.20 0.85 -3.13
CA THR A 107 0.39 1.29 -1.73
C THR A 107 0.52 0.09 -0.81
N ILE A 108 1.37 0.20 0.22
CA ILE A 108 1.66 -0.87 1.18
C ILE A 108 1.53 -0.32 2.59
N SER A 109 0.74 -1.01 3.42
CA SER A 109 0.57 -0.75 4.86
C SER A 109 0.80 -2.05 5.61
N VAL A 110 1.93 -2.20 6.28
CA VAL A 110 2.30 -3.44 6.99
C VAL A 110 3.36 -3.19 8.05
N GLY A 111 3.52 -4.12 8.97
CA GLY A 111 4.55 -4.10 10.02
C GLY A 111 3.97 -3.88 11.41
N GLY A 112 2.87 -3.13 11.54
CA GLY A 112 2.21 -2.92 12.83
C GLY A 112 1.76 -4.23 13.49
N ASN A 113 1.20 -5.17 12.71
CA ASN A 113 0.74 -6.45 13.24
C ASN A 113 1.89 -7.40 13.63
N ASP A 114 3.06 -7.25 13.04
CA ASP A 114 4.25 -8.00 13.47
C ASP A 114 4.56 -7.68 14.94
N LEU A 115 4.38 -6.42 15.37
CA LEU A 115 4.54 -5.98 16.75
C LEU A 115 3.30 -6.24 17.63
N LEU A 116 2.11 -5.90 17.14
CA LEU A 116 0.88 -6.02 17.91
C LEU A 116 0.62 -7.47 18.35
N ASN A 117 1.03 -8.47 17.56
CA ASN A 117 0.91 -9.87 17.93
C ASN A 117 1.73 -10.28 19.17
N LEU A 118 2.61 -9.41 19.68
CA LEU A 118 3.33 -9.62 20.95
C LEU A 118 2.59 -9.08 22.17
N ILE A 119 1.48 -8.34 21.96
CA ILE A 119 0.77 -7.62 23.00
C ILE A 119 -0.76 -7.72 22.87
N ASN A 120 -1.27 -8.65 22.09
CA ASN A 120 -2.70 -8.82 21.84
C ASN A 120 -3.43 -9.54 22.99
N ASP A 121 -2.73 -10.35 23.78
CA ASP A 121 -3.32 -11.15 24.85
C ASP A 121 -2.58 -10.91 26.18
N PRO A 122 -3.30 -10.82 27.31
CA PRO A 122 -2.67 -10.67 28.63
C PRO A 122 -1.63 -11.77 28.97
N THR A 123 -1.69 -12.92 28.31
CA THR A 123 -0.73 -14.03 28.47
C THR A 123 0.49 -13.89 27.58
N ASP A 124 0.51 -12.94 26.64
CA ASP A 124 1.67 -12.67 25.80
C ASP A 124 2.88 -12.31 26.65
N PRO A 125 4.07 -12.84 26.35
CA PRO A 125 5.25 -12.64 27.18
C PRO A 125 5.63 -11.17 27.41
N CYS A 126 5.35 -10.29 26.47
CA CYS A 126 5.62 -8.87 26.61
C CYS A 126 4.65 -8.16 27.58
N ILE A 127 3.44 -8.68 27.71
CA ILE A 127 2.46 -8.21 28.72
C ILE A 127 2.71 -8.90 30.05
N ALA A 128 2.75 -10.23 30.06
CA ALA A 128 2.84 -11.04 31.28
C ALA A 128 4.15 -10.87 32.05
N LEU A 129 5.28 -10.75 31.34
CA LEU A 129 6.62 -10.65 31.95
C LEU A 129 7.18 -9.22 31.92
N GLY A 130 6.49 -8.33 31.22
CA GLY A 130 6.91 -6.95 31.00
C GLY A 130 7.91 -6.81 29.83
N PRO A 131 7.96 -5.60 29.24
CA PRO A 131 8.71 -5.31 28.01
C PRO A 131 10.23 -5.35 28.18
N THR A 132 10.72 -5.20 29.40
CA THR A 132 12.15 -5.30 29.72
C THR A 132 12.61 -6.72 30.02
N SER A 133 11.69 -7.70 30.02
CA SER A 133 12.08 -9.09 30.24
C SER A 133 12.94 -9.60 29.06
N PRO A 134 13.96 -10.43 29.33
CA PRO A 134 14.78 -11.02 28.26
C PRO A 134 13.95 -11.78 27.22
N THR A 135 12.85 -12.40 27.63
CA THR A 135 11.95 -13.13 26.73
C THR A 135 11.25 -12.17 25.77
N CYS A 136 10.66 -11.06 26.26
CA CYS A 136 10.02 -10.06 25.39
C CYS A 136 11.04 -9.40 24.45
N GLN A 137 12.21 -9.02 24.95
CA GLN A 137 13.27 -8.44 24.13
C GLN A 137 13.74 -9.39 23.04
N GLY A 138 13.87 -10.70 23.35
CA GLY A 138 14.19 -11.70 22.35
C GLY A 138 13.13 -11.84 21.26
N LEU A 139 11.85 -11.78 21.63
CA LEU A 139 10.72 -11.79 20.67
C LEU A 139 10.69 -10.53 19.81
N LEU A 140 10.87 -9.36 20.39
CA LEU A 140 10.96 -8.10 19.65
C LEU A 140 12.11 -8.14 18.63
N ALA A 141 13.30 -8.58 19.05
CA ALA A 141 14.44 -8.72 18.14
C ALA A 141 14.16 -9.70 16.99
N ALA A 142 13.46 -10.81 17.27
CA ALA A 142 13.07 -11.77 16.25
C ALA A 142 12.06 -11.18 15.25
N VAL A 143 11.05 -10.43 15.73
CA VAL A 143 10.09 -9.73 14.88
C VAL A 143 10.80 -8.72 13.99
N MET A 144 11.65 -7.86 14.55
CA MET A 144 12.38 -6.85 13.77
C MET A 144 13.27 -7.49 12.71
N THR A 145 13.95 -8.61 13.06
CA THR A 145 14.72 -9.40 12.09
C THR A 145 13.84 -9.93 10.96
N GLY A 146 12.64 -10.43 11.31
CA GLY A 146 11.65 -10.90 10.33
C GLY A 146 11.20 -9.81 9.37
N VAL A 147 10.81 -8.64 9.89
CA VAL A 147 10.44 -7.48 9.08
C VAL A 147 11.58 -7.06 8.16
N ALA A 148 12.79 -6.93 8.70
CA ALA A 148 13.98 -6.55 7.92
C ALA A 148 14.33 -7.56 6.82
N ALA A 149 13.98 -8.84 6.99
CA ALA A 149 14.18 -9.86 5.98
C ALA A 149 13.06 -9.89 4.93
N ASN A 150 11.79 -9.61 5.33
CA ASN A 150 10.63 -9.69 4.46
C ASN A 150 10.50 -8.46 3.54
N MET A 151 10.70 -7.26 4.08
CA MET A 151 10.49 -6.00 3.33
C MET A 151 11.32 -5.89 2.04
N PRO A 152 12.63 -6.24 2.02
CA PRO A 152 13.41 -6.26 0.78
C PRO A 152 12.85 -7.24 -0.26
N GLN A 153 12.29 -8.38 0.15
CA GLN A 153 11.70 -9.34 -0.77
C GLN A 153 10.37 -8.84 -1.34
N ILE A 154 9.55 -8.20 -0.50
CA ILE A 154 8.29 -7.57 -0.92
C ILE A 154 8.58 -6.48 -1.96
N LEU A 155 9.40 -5.50 -1.60
CA LEU A 155 9.66 -4.35 -2.46
C LEU A 155 10.49 -4.73 -3.69
N GLY A 156 11.50 -5.58 -3.54
CA GLY A 156 12.30 -6.08 -4.65
C GLY A 156 11.48 -6.87 -5.67
N GLY A 157 10.55 -7.71 -5.20
CA GLY A 157 9.64 -8.45 -6.06
C GLY A 157 8.68 -7.54 -6.83
N LEU A 158 8.07 -6.57 -6.15
CA LEU A 158 7.16 -5.59 -6.78
C LEU A 158 7.90 -4.71 -7.79
N GLN A 159 9.05 -4.15 -7.43
CA GLN A 159 9.84 -3.30 -8.33
C GLN A 159 10.34 -4.06 -9.57
N ALA A 160 10.76 -5.33 -9.39
CA ALA A 160 11.17 -6.15 -10.52
C ALA A 160 10.01 -6.45 -11.49
N ALA A 161 8.80 -6.64 -10.97
CA ALA A 161 7.62 -6.85 -11.80
C ALA A 161 7.20 -5.57 -12.53
N LEU A 162 7.16 -4.43 -11.81
CA LEU A 162 6.80 -3.12 -12.35
C LEU A 162 7.80 -2.63 -13.41
N ALA A 163 9.07 -2.99 -13.31
CA ALA A 163 10.07 -2.63 -14.34
C ALA A 163 9.75 -3.19 -15.74
N GLY A 164 8.83 -4.13 -15.87
CA GLY A 164 8.33 -4.67 -17.12
C GLY A 164 6.99 -4.06 -17.57
N ASP A 165 6.35 -3.28 -16.73
CA ASP A 165 5.08 -2.61 -17.01
C ASP A 165 5.35 -1.26 -17.72
N PRO A 166 4.56 -0.84 -18.72
CA PRO A 166 4.81 0.41 -19.43
C PRO A 166 4.24 1.62 -18.65
N GLY A 167 5.08 2.42 -18.03
CA GLY A 167 4.66 3.67 -17.41
C GLY A 167 5.60 4.18 -16.33
N ASP A 168 5.14 5.22 -15.61
CA ASP A 168 5.82 5.78 -14.43
C ASP A 168 5.06 5.28 -13.18
N GLU A 169 5.33 4.04 -12.76
CA GLU A 169 4.69 3.41 -11.62
C GLU A 169 5.22 3.99 -10.31
N LYS A 170 4.31 4.17 -9.35
CA LYS A 170 4.64 4.65 -8.02
C LYS A 170 4.33 3.60 -6.95
N VAL A 171 5.30 3.30 -6.12
CA VAL A 171 5.12 2.46 -4.93
C VAL A 171 5.22 3.32 -3.69
N PHE A 172 4.23 3.25 -2.81
CA PHE A 172 4.19 3.96 -1.54
C PHE A 172 4.25 2.96 -0.38
N VAL A 173 5.06 3.26 0.62
CA VAL A 173 5.14 2.49 1.87
C VAL A 173 4.70 3.39 3.02
N LEU A 174 3.62 3.01 3.70
CA LEU A 174 3.13 3.68 4.89
C LEU A 174 3.96 3.24 6.10
N VAL A 175 4.61 4.18 6.75
CA VAL A 175 5.19 4.02 8.07
C VAL A 175 4.06 4.18 9.09
N PRO A 176 3.85 3.21 10.00
CA PRO A 176 2.74 3.23 10.94
C PRO A 176 2.84 4.36 11.97
N TYR A 177 1.81 4.53 12.76
CA TYR A 177 1.76 5.45 13.88
C TYR A 177 1.68 4.66 15.20
N ASN A 178 2.16 5.25 16.29
CA ASN A 178 1.97 4.68 17.62
C ASN A 178 0.51 4.85 18.06
N PRO A 179 -0.28 3.76 18.15
CA PRO A 179 -1.69 3.86 18.52
C PRO A 179 -1.92 4.24 19.97
N PHE A 180 -0.87 4.26 20.80
CA PHE A 180 -0.93 4.64 22.22
C PHE A 180 -0.45 6.07 22.48
N SER A 181 0.01 6.80 21.46
CA SER A 181 0.60 8.13 21.62
C SER A 181 -0.40 9.14 22.18
N GLY A 182 -0.04 9.78 23.31
CA GLY A 182 -0.87 10.77 24.00
C GLY A 182 -2.07 10.18 24.76
N THR A 183 -2.13 8.85 24.92
CA THR A 183 -3.19 8.17 25.66
C THR A 183 -2.88 8.03 27.16
N GLY A 184 -1.60 8.13 27.54
CA GLY A 184 -1.12 7.78 28.86
C GLY A 184 -1.09 6.28 29.14
N HIS A 185 -1.24 5.44 28.12
CA HIS A 185 -1.20 4.00 28.26
C HIS A 185 0.24 3.53 28.54
N PRO A 186 0.44 2.52 29.42
CA PRO A 186 1.80 2.03 29.76
C PRO A 186 2.62 1.54 28.56
N LEU A 187 1.97 1.10 27.49
CA LEU A 187 2.62 0.65 26.25
C LEU A 187 3.13 1.80 25.37
N GLU A 188 2.71 3.04 25.60
CA GLU A 188 3.07 4.18 24.75
C GLU A 188 4.60 4.32 24.57
N ALA A 189 5.33 4.35 25.68
CA ALA A 189 6.78 4.53 25.64
C ALA A 189 7.51 3.33 25.00
N ILE A 190 6.96 2.13 25.18
CA ILE A 190 7.55 0.91 24.64
C ILE A 190 7.35 0.83 23.13
N ILE A 191 6.12 1.08 22.67
CA ILE A 191 5.81 1.09 21.24
C ILE A 191 6.59 2.22 20.57
N THR A 192 6.69 3.40 21.18
CA THR A 192 7.56 4.48 20.67
C THR A 192 9.01 4.00 20.47
N LEU A 193 9.57 3.32 21.48
CA LEU A 193 10.94 2.79 21.39
C LEU A 193 11.09 1.74 20.27
N VAL A 194 10.11 0.87 20.12
CA VAL A 194 10.16 -0.21 19.11
C VAL A 194 9.92 0.32 17.69
N GLU A 195 9.06 1.31 17.53
CA GLU A 195 8.79 1.93 16.23
C GLU A 195 9.93 2.86 15.81
N ARG A 196 10.38 3.75 16.72
CA ARG A 196 11.37 4.79 16.41
C ARG A 196 12.83 4.39 16.67
N GLY A 197 13.06 3.23 17.30
CA GLY A 197 14.39 2.81 17.73
C GLY A 197 14.93 3.55 18.95
N ALA A 198 16.19 3.28 19.27
CA ALA A 198 16.89 3.88 20.41
C ALA A 198 17.43 5.29 20.10
N ASP A 199 17.68 5.59 18.84
CA ASP A 199 18.15 6.90 18.37
C ASP A 199 17.36 7.31 17.11
N PRO A 200 16.19 7.95 17.28
CA PRO A 200 15.35 8.37 16.15
C PRO A 200 16.02 9.33 15.16
N GLY A 201 17.20 9.82 15.49
CA GLY A 201 18.01 10.65 14.58
C GLY A 201 19.06 9.91 13.78
N ALA A 202 19.27 8.62 14.04
CA ALA A 202 20.27 7.81 13.37
C ALA A 202 19.90 7.41 11.93
N GLY A 203 18.64 7.60 11.53
CA GLY A 203 18.11 7.20 10.22
C GLY A 203 18.30 5.70 9.99
N CYS A 204 18.77 5.32 8.83
CA CYS A 204 18.97 3.90 8.48
C CYS A 204 20.01 3.15 9.32
N GLY A 205 20.61 3.76 10.30
CA GLY A 205 21.50 3.14 11.30
C GLY A 205 20.78 2.61 12.53
N ASP A 206 19.51 2.97 12.73
CA ASP A 206 18.68 2.46 13.82
C ASP A 206 17.93 1.19 13.42
N THR A 207 17.36 0.51 14.40
CA THR A 207 16.65 -0.75 14.24
C THR A 207 15.17 -0.66 14.58
N GLY A 208 14.61 0.56 14.60
CA GLY A 208 13.18 0.80 14.76
C GLY A 208 12.37 0.29 13.56
N LEU A 209 11.11 -0.06 13.78
CA LEU A 209 10.22 -0.50 12.70
C LEU A 209 10.13 0.57 11.60
N ASP A 210 9.98 1.83 11.98
CA ASP A 210 9.85 2.96 11.06
C ASP A 210 11.07 3.09 10.17
N ASP A 211 12.28 2.96 10.75
CA ASP A 211 13.54 3.04 10.01
C ASP A 211 13.70 1.86 9.06
N ILE A 212 13.36 0.65 9.49
CA ILE A 212 13.40 -0.54 8.61
C ILE A 212 12.48 -0.33 7.40
N LEU A 213 11.25 0.13 7.63
CA LEU A 213 10.28 0.37 6.56
C LEU A 213 10.73 1.51 5.64
N ALA A 214 11.08 2.67 6.22
CA ALA A 214 11.48 3.85 5.45
C ALA A 214 12.76 3.63 4.65
N CYS A 215 13.79 3.03 5.28
CA CYS A 215 15.07 2.80 4.62
C CYS A 215 14.97 1.75 3.52
N THR A 216 14.20 0.68 3.76
CA THR A 216 13.96 -0.31 2.72
C THR A 216 13.16 0.30 1.57
N ALA A 217 12.14 1.10 1.86
CA ALA A 217 11.38 1.81 0.84
C ALA A 217 12.28 2.72 -0.01
N ALA A 218 13.09 3.54 0.63
CA ALA A 218 14.03 4.44 -0.05
C ALA A 218 15.07 3.68 -0.91
N TYR A 219 15.60 2.56 -0.40
CA TYR A 219 16.55 1.73 -1.14
C TYR A 219 15.97 1.17 -2.45
N PHE A 220 14.69 0.78 -2.44
CA PHE A 220 13.98 0.28 -3.62
C PHE A 220 13.27 1.38 -4.43
N GLY A 221 13.49 2.67 -4.13
CA GLY A 221 12.88 3.79 -4.85
C GLY A 221 11.39 3.97 -4.59
N ALA A 222 10.86 3.37 -3.51
CA ALA A 222 9.48 3.58 -3.10
C ALA A 222 9.35 4.88 -2.29
N VAL A 223 8.19 5.52 -2.39
CA VAL A 223 7.85 6.75 -1.68
C VAL A 223 7.48 6.43 -0.23
N VAL A 224 8.17 7.01 0.71
CA VAL A 224 7.88 6.87 2.15
C VAL A 224 6.74 7.80 2.54
N VAL A 225 5.73 7.25 3.22
CA VAL A 225 4.62 8.02 3.80
C VAL A 225 4.68 7.87 5.31
N ASP A 226 5.27 8.85 5.99
CA ASP A 226 5.41 8.82 7.45
C ASP A 226 4.13 9.35 8.11
N SER A 227 3.36 8.46 8.73
CA SER A 227 2.17 8.83 9.50
C SER A 227 2.44 9.05 10.98
N TYR A 228 3.59 8.63 11.49
CA TYR A 228 3.93 8.71 12.91
C TYR A 228 3.75 10.12 13.47
N PRO A 229 4.42 11.17 12.97
CA PRO A 229 4.32 12.52 13.52
C PRO A 229 2.92 13.14 13.37
N LEU A 230 2.10 12.59 12.49
CA LEU A 230 0.74 13.10 12.24
C LEU A 230 -0.27 12.64 13.30
N PHE A 231 0.03 11.51 13.96
CA PHE A 231 -0.79 10.93 15.03
C PHE A 231 -0.23 11.23 16.41
N GLU A 232 1.03 11.68 16.52
CA GLU A 232 1.70 11.94 17.78
C GLU A 232 0.89 12.92 18.66
N GLY A 233 0.51 12.47 19.87
CA GLY A 233 -0.33 13.22 20.80
C GLY A 233 -1.79 13.40 20.36
N ARG A 234 -2.21 12.79 19.25
CA ARG A 234 -3.55 12.97 18.66
C ARG A 234 -4.32 11.66 18.50
N THR A 235 -3.77 10.56 18.96
CA THR A 235 -4.36 9.22 18.76
C THR A 235 -5.80 9.12 19.23
N LEU A 236 -6.15 9.71 20.40
CA LEU A 236 -7.52 9.74 20.91
C LEU A 236 -8.52 10.49 19.99
N GLN A 237 -8.03 11.37 19.12
CA GLN A 237 -8.86 12.13 18.17
C GLN A 237 -8.97 11.44 16.82
N LEU A 238 -7.95 10.68 16.44
CA LEU A 238 -7.78 10.12 15.09
C LEU A 238 -8.06 8.62 15.00
N THR A 239 -8.26 7.96 16.15
CA THR A 239 -8.54 6.53 16.24
C THR A 239 -9.74 6.27 17.16
N HIS A 240 -10.13 5.00 17.26
CA HIS A 240 -11.13 4.54 18.23
C HIS A 240 -10.53 4.14 19.60
N MET A 241 -9.27 4.50 19.85
CA MET A 241 -8.56 4.15 21.10
C MET A 241 -9.26 4.70 22.36
N GLY A 242 -9.89 5.87 22.27
CA GLY A 242 -10.60 6.48 23.39
C GLY A 242 -11.96 5.86 23.70
N GLU A 243 -12.57 5.15 22.76
CA GLU A 243 -13.90 4.56 22.88
C GLU A 243 -13.82 3.08 23.25
N ASP A 244 -13.07 2.29 22.48
CA ASP A 244 -13.08 0.83 22.52
C ASP A 244 -11.69 0.20 22.72
N PHE A 245 -10.65 0.99 23.03
CA PHE A 245 -9.25 0.55 22.95
C PHE A 245 -8.88 -0.01 21.56
N ASN A 246 -9.57 0.44 20.53
CA ASN A 246 -9.36 0.00 19.18
C ASN A 246 -8.30 0.88 18.51
N VAL A 247 -7.22 0.27 18.07
CA VAL A 247 -6.05 0.95 17.47
C VAL A 247 -6.33 1.56 16.09
N HIS A 248 -7.45 1.21 15.47
CA HIS A 248 -7.72 1.62 14.09
C HIS A 248 -8.13 3.09 13.99
N PRO A 249 -7.76 3.77 12.88
CA PRO A 249 -8.18 5.14 12.62
C PRO A 249 -9.70 5.24 12.46
N ASN A 250 -10.26 6.33 12.93
CA ASN A 250 -11.58 6.79 12.53
C ASN A 250 -11.49 7.53 11.18
N ASP A 251 -12.63 8.04 10.67
CA ASP A 251 -12.66 8.74 9.38
C ASP A 251 -11.71 9.94 9.30
N ALA A 252 -11.47 10.64 10.42
CA ALA A 252 -10.52 11.74 10.48
C ALA A 252 -9.07 11.24 10.40
N GLY A 253 -8.73 10.13 11.07
CA GLY A 253 -7.43 9.49 10.98
C GLY A 253 -7.14 8.99 9.57
N TYR A 254 -8.11 8.35 8.91
CA TYR A 254 -7.96 7.93 7.53
C TYR A 254 -7.79 9.09 6.54
N GLU A 255 -8.44 10.23 6.78
CA GLU A 255 -8.19 11.43 5.98
C GLU A 255 -6.77 11.97 6.19
N VAL A 256 -6.23 11.91 7.42
CA VAL A 256 -4.84 12.27 7.70
C VAL A 256 -3.87 11.38 6.93
N ILE A 257 -4.07 10.05 6.94
CA ILE A 257 -3.24 9.10 6.18
C ILE A 257 -3.34 9.35 4.67
N ALA A 258 -4.55 9.52 4.14
CA ALA A 258 -4.74 9.82 2.72
C ALA A 258 -4.07 11.15 2.31
N LYS A 259 -4.16 12.18 3.18
CA LYS A 259 -3.47 13.45 2.94
C LYS A 259 -1.97 13.31 2.95
N ALA A 260 -1.40 12.49 3.85
CA ALA A 260 0.04 12.22 3.89
C ALA A 260 0.53 11.62 2.57
N HIS A 261 -0.17 10.63 2.01
CA HIS A 261 0.14 10.05 0.70
C HIS A 261 0.10 11.12 -0.40
N ARG A 262 -0.96 11.96 -0.44
CA ARG A 262 -1.07 13.03 -1.44
C ARG A 262 0.04 14.07 -1.34
N VAL A 263 0.54 14.34 -0.13
CA VAL A 263 1.70 15.24 0.09
C VAL A 263 2.97 14.57 -0.40
N ALA A 264 3.19 13.31 -0.06
CA ALA A 264 4.36 12.54 -0.48
C ALA A 264 4.40 12.37 -2.01
N ASP A 265 3.25 12.12 -2.67
CA ASP A 265 3.14 12.03 -4.12
C ASP A 265 3.59 13.31 -4.84
N ARG A 266 3.27 14.49 -4.29
CA ARG A 266 3.62 15.78 -4.89
C ARG A 266 5.07 16.20 -4.66
N ALA A 267 5.74 15.57 -3.71
CA ALA A 267 7.13 15.87 -3.36
C ALA A 267 8.13 15.03 -4.19
N ASN A 268 7.66 13.97 -4.82
CA ASN A 268 8.42 13.03 -5.65
C ASN A 268 7.92 13.05 -7.09
#